data_30dd42aefc39edae0e827613e71169f9
#
_entry.id   30dd42aefc39edae0e827613e71169f9
#
_cell.length_a   1.000
_cell.length_b   1.000
_cell.length_c   1.000
_cell.angle_alpha   90.00
_cell.angle_beta   90.00
_cell.angle_gamma   90.00
#
_symmetry.space_group_name_H-M   'P 1'
#
loop_
_entity.id
_entity.type
_entity.pdbx_description
1 polymer ?
#
loop_
_entity_poly.entity_id
_entity_poly.type
_entity_poly.pdbx_seq_one_letter_code
_entity_poly.pdbx_strand_id
1 'polypeptide(L)'
;MSSVVVVGTQWGDEGKGKITDYLSEKAEVVARYQGGNNAGHTIVFGGEKYKLHLIPSGIFYKDKTCVIGNGMVIDPKALVEELAYLHERNVDTSNLRISNRAHVILPYHLKLDIVEEERKGANKIGTTKKGIGPAYMDKAARIGIRIADLLDKEVFEEKLERNLAEKNRMFEKYYEVEGFTKEEILEEYFEYGQQVAKYVVDTSVVLNDALDEGRRVLFEGAQGVMLDIDQGTYPFVTSSNPIAGGVTIGSGVGPSKINHVVGVSKAYTTRVGDGPFPTELHDEIGDLIREVGNEYGTTTGRPRRVGWFDSVVVRHARRVSGITDLSLNSIDVLTGIKTLKICTAYMYRGEVMEHFPASLKVLAECEPVYEELPGWEEDITGVKSLGELPVNARHYIERVSQLSGIPLTIFSVGPDRNQTNLIRGVFA
;
A
#
# COMPACT_ATOMS: atom_id res chain seq x y z
N MET A 1 17.83 13.74 11.15
CA MET A 1 17.21 13.40 9.86
C MET A 1 15.76 13.03 10.12
N SER A 2 14.82 13.65 9.42
CA SER A 2 13.45 13.71 9.91
C SER A 2 12.40 13.02 9.05
N SER A 3 12.75 12.38 7.92
CA SER A 3 11.77 11.74 7.06
C SER A 3 12.02 10.24 6.85
N VAL A 4 10.97 9.46 6.99
CA VAL A 4 10.95 8.01 6.74
C VAL A 4 9.80 7.67 5.81
N VAL A 5 10.07 6.91 4.76
CA VAL A 5 9.06 6.37 3.85
C VAL A 5 8.91 4.87 4.10
N VAL A 6 7.69 4.38 4.24
CA VAL A 6 7.40 2.95 4.36
C VAL A 6 6.78 2.45 3.05
N VAL A 7 7.44 1.50 2.40
CA VAL A 7 6.98 0.86 1.15
C VAL A 7 6.91 -0.66 1.31
N GLY A 8 5.96 -1.30 0.63
CA GLY A 8 5.96 -2.76 0.51
C GLY A 8 6.89 -3.21 -0.61
N THR A 9 7.72 -4.21 -0.38
CA THR A 9 8.70 -4.68 -1.38
C THR A 9 8.14 -5.70 -2.35
N GLN A 10 6.97 -6.23 -2.11
CA GLN A 10 6.33 -7.33 -2.85
C GLN A 10 5.02 -6.86 -3.51
N TRP A 11 3.98 -7.68 -3.54
CA TRP A 11 2.67 -7.36 -4.16
C TRP A 11 1.62 -6.83 -3.16
N GLY A 12 2.03 -6.17 -2.10
CA GLY A 12 1.15 -5.74 -1.01
C GLY A 12 0.98 -6.83 0.06
N ASP A 13 0.21 -6.50 1.10
CA ASP A 13 -0.06 -7.39 2.24
C ASP A 13 1.19 -7.84 3.04
N GLU A 14 2.31 -7.10 2.94
CA GLU A 14 3.55 -7.39 3.67
C GLU A 14 3.48 -7.07 5.18
N GLY A 15 2.33 -6.60 5.66
CA GLY A 15 2.18 -6.17 7.05
C GLY A 15 2.64 -4.74 7.30
N LYS A 16 2.64 -3.88 6.27
CA LYS A 16 3.01 -2.45 6.38
C LYS A 16 2.23 -1.72 7.46
N GLY A 17 0.93 -1.99 7.61
CA GLY A 17 0.10 -1.33 8.62
C GLY A 17 0.66 -1.44 10.03
N LYS A 18 1.12 -2.64 10.43
CA LYS A 18 1.76 -2.87 11.73
C LYS A 18 3.08 -2.08 11.87
N ILE A 19 3.91 -2.08 10.82
CA ILE A 19 5.20 -1.36 10.84
C ILE A 19 4.97 0.15 10.83
N THR A 20 4.00 0.63 10.06
CA THR A 20 3.63 2.04 10.05
C THR A 20 3.09 2.49 11.41
N ASP A 21 2.19 1.72 12.02
CA ASP A 21 1.71 1.99 13.37
C ASP A 21 2.86 2.00 14.39
N TYR A 22 3.74 1.00 14.33
CA TYR A 22 4.93 0.93 15.21
C TYR A 22 5.84 2.17 15.07
N LEU A 23 6.09 2.63 13.84
CA LEU A 23 6.91 3.80 13.56
C LEU A 23 6.17 5.12 13.82
N SER A 24 4.84 5.14 13.70
CA SER A 24 4.00 6.32 13.97
C SER A 24 4.15 6.83 15.40
N GLU A 25 4.43 5.97 16.37
CA GLU A 25 4.69 6.38 17.75
C GLU A 25 5.85 7.38 17.84
N LYS A 26 6.88 7.20 17.01
CA LYS A 26 8.07 8.05 16.99
C LYS A 26 7.97 9.24 16.03
N ALA A 27 7.00 9.23 15.11
CA ALA A 27 6.75 10.31 14.19
C ALA A 27 5.95 11.44 14.85
N GLU A 28 6.06 12.66 14.30
CA GLU A 28 5.26 13.82 14.68
C GLU A 28 4.24 14.17 13.61
N VAL A 29 4.51 13.72 12.37
CA VAL A 29 3.58 13.82 11.23
C VAL A 29 3.52 12.47 10.53
N VAL A 30 2.29 12.02 10.21
CA VAL A 30 2.07 10.79 9.43
C VAL A 30 1.27 11.13 8.18
N ALA A 31 1.83 10.86 7.00
CA ALA A 31 1.25 11.28 5.73
C ALA A 31 1.06 10.11 4.77
N ARG A 32 -0.13 9.97 4.21
CA ARG A 32 -0.39 9.09 3.06
C ARG A 32 -0.22 9.87 1.77
N TYR A 33 0.45 9.28 0.78
CA TYR A 33 0.85 9.99 -0.43
C TYR A 33 0.26 9.43 -1.74
N GLN A 34 -0.35 8.22 -1.72
CA GLN A 34 -0.91 7.60 -2.94
C GLN A 34 -2.01 6.58 -2.60
N GLY A 35 -2.73 6.13 -3.65
CA GLY A 35 -3.84 5.20 -3.52
C GLY A 35 -5.13 5.90 -3.11
N GLY A 36 -6.05 5.17 -2.53
CA GLY A 36 -7.34 5.65 -2.05
C GLY A 36 -7.94 4.65 -1.06
N ASN A 37 -9.28 4.55 -1.02
CA ASN A 37 -10.01 3.62 -0.16
C ASN A 37 -9.96 2.15 -0.63
N ASN A 38 -9.15 1.83 -1.66
CA ASN A 38 -8.78 0.46 -2.02
C ASN A 38 -7.73 -0.15 -1.09
N ALA A 39 -6.98 0.67 -0.37
CA ALA A 39 -6.11 0.23 0.71
C ALA A 39 -6.93 0.01 1.98
N GLY A 40 -6.55 -0.98 2.76
CA GLY A 40 -7.12 -1.20 4.08
C GLY A 40 -6.04 -1.72 5.01
N HIS A 41 -5.93 -1.15 6.19
CA HIS A 41 -5.06 -1.66 7.23
C HIS A 41 -5.78 -1.69 8.57
N THR A 42 -5.44 -2.70 9.37
CA THR A 42 -5.99 -2.86 10.70
C THR A 42 -4.95 -2.39 11.70
N ILE A 43 -5.37 -1.52 12.62
CA ILE A 43 -4.57 -1.03 13.75
C ILE A 43 -5.20 -1.54 15.04
N VAL A 44 -4.37 -1.92 15.99
CA VAL A 44 -4.81 -2.24 17.35
C VAL A 44 -4.38 -1.09 18.25
N PHE A 45 -5.36 -0.37 18.79
CA PHE A 45 -5.12 0.74 19.70
C PHE A 45 -6.04 0.65 20.92
N GLY A 46 -5.47 0.76 22.14
CA GLY A 46 -6.22 0.62 23.38
C GLY A 46 -6.90 -0.75 23.56
N GLY A 47 -6.41 -1.80 22.90
CA GLY A 47 -7.01 -3.15 22.91
C GLY A 47 -8.14 -3.34 21.89
N GLU A 48 -8.53 -2.31 21.17
CA GLU A 48 -9.55 -2.37 20.11
C GLU A 48 -8.93 -2.42 18.72
N LYS A 49 -9.64 -3.07 17.78
CA LYS A 49 -9.24 -3.16 16.37
C LYS A 49 -9.96 -2.12 15.54
N TYR A 50 -9.21 -1.30 14.84
CA TYR A 50 -9.70 -0.29 13.91
C TYR A 50 -9.30 -0.64 12.48
N LYS A 51 -10.25 -0.49 11.55
CA LYS A 51 -10.00 -0.64 10.11
C LYS A 51 -10.00 0.72 9.47
N LEU A 52 -8.86 1.15 8.94
CA LEU A 52 -8.69 2.41 8.23
C LEU A 52 -8.47 2.16 6.74
N HIS A 53 -8.96 3.09 5.92
CA HIS A 53 -8.85 3.05 4.46
C HIS A 53 -8.18 4.30 3.87
N LEU A 54 -8.60 5.49 4.27
CA LEU A 54 -8.08 6.78 3.79
C LEU A 54 -7.23 7.48 4.85
N ILE A 55 -7.65 7.41 6.10
CA ILE A 55 -7.05 8.14 7.21
C ILE A 55 -5.71 7.50 7.62
N PRO A 56 -4.63 8.28 7.83
CA PRO A 56 -3.33 7.75 8.24
C PRO A 56 -3.33 7.09 9.63
N SER A 57 -2.44 6.12 9.83
CA SER A 57 -2.29 5.36 11.08
C SER A 57 -2.07 6.21 12.33
N GLY A 58 -1.50 7.40 12.18
CA GLY A 58 -1.22 8.32 13.29
C GLY A 58 -2.44 8.95 13.97
N ILE A 59 -3.65 8.77 13.44
CA ILE A 59 -4.88 9.46 13.89
C ILE A 59 -5.22 9.23 15.36
N PHE A 60 -4.80 8.10 15.92
CA PHE A 60 -5.05 7.75 17.32
C PHE A 60 -4.22 8.55 18.34
N TYR A 61 -3.21 9.28 17.87
CA TYR A 61 -2.29 10.06 18.69
C TYR A 61 -2.57 11.55 18.53
N LYS A 62 -3.10 12.21 19.55
CA LYS A 62 -3.55 13.62 19.50
C LYS A 62 -2.43 14.63 19.23
N ASP A 63 -1.19 14.28 19.58
CA ASP A 63 0.02 15.10 19.41
C ASP A 63 0.60 15.03 18.01
N LYS A 64 0.06 14.20 17.12
CA LYS A 64 0.55 14.01 15.76
C LYS A 64 -0.33 14.67 14.72
N THR A 65 0.28 15.18 13.67
CA THR A 65 -0.45 15.67 12.49
C THR A 65 -0.63 14.52 11.49
N CYS A 66 -1.86 14.28 11.06
CA CYS A 66 -2.21 13.27 10.07
C CYS A 66 -2.55 13.91 8.73
N VAL A 67 -1.89 13.49 7.64
CA VAL A 67 -2.01 14.15 6.34
C VAL A 67 -2.48 13.17 5.27
N ILE A 68 -3.57 13.52 4.58
CA ILE A 68 -3.99 12.91 3.33
C ILE A 68 -3.43 13.76 2.18
N GLY A 69 -2.38 13.27 1.53
CA GLY A 69 -1.62 14.00 0.52
C GLY A 69 -2.34 14.14 -0.83
N ASN A 70 -1.80 15.01 -1.68
CA ASN A 70 -2.38 15.33 -3.00
C ASN A 70 -2.32 14.18 -4.01
N GLY A 71 -1.49 13.17 -3.78
CA GLY A 71 -1.41 11.99 -4.64
C GLY A 71 -2.50 10.96 -4.37
N MET A 72 -3.25 11.09 -3.30
CA MET A 72 -4.40 10.24 -3.04
C MET A 72 -5.60 10.62 -3.91
N VAL A 73 -6.44 9.63 -4.22
CA VAL A 73 -7.80 9.84 -4.74
C VAL A 73 -8.79 9.53 -3.62
N ILE A 74 -9.67 10.48 -3.36
CA ILE A 74 -10.53 10.48 -2.17
C ILE A 74 -11.98 10.29 -2.58
N ASP A 75 -12.61 9.24 -2.10
CA ASP A 75 -14.06 9.12 -2.09
C ASP A 75 -14.62 9.90 -0.89
N PRO A 76 -15.29 11.05 -1.10
CA PRO A 76 -15.79 11.89 -0.01
C PRO A 76 -16.78 11.17 0.90
N LYS A 77 -17.63 10.30 0.31
CA LYS A 77 -18.58 9.48 1.07
C LYS A 77 -17.84 8.52 1.99
N ALA A 78 -16.89 7.75 1.44
CA ALA A 78 -16.10 6.82 2.24
C ALA A 78 -15.30 7.52 3.34
N LEU A 79 -14.79 8.75 3.08
CA LEU A 79 -14.06 9.53 4.09
C LEU A 79 -14.98 9.99 5.22
N VAL A 80 -16.18 10.48 4.90
CA VAL A 80 -17.18 10.89 5.92
C VAL A 80 -17.61 9.69 6.76
N GLU A 81 -17.85 8.54 6.14
CA GLU A 81 -18.17 7.29 6.84
C GLU A 81 -17.03 6.84 7.77
N GLU A 82 -15.77 6.95 7.33
CA GLU A 82 -14.58 6.61 8.15
C GLU A 82 -14.41 7.60 9.32
N LEU A 83 -14.67 8.89 9.12
CA LEU A 83 -14.67 9.89 10.18
C LEU A 83 -15.78 9.62 11.20
N ALA A 84 -16.99 9.30 10.76
CA ALA A 84 -18.11 8.95 11.65
C ALA A 84 -17.79 7.70 12.48
N TYR A 85 -17.24 6.66 11.85
CA TYR A 85 -16.77 5.44 12.52
C TYR A 85 -15.76 5.72 13.64
N LEU A 86 -14.83 6.67 13.43
CA LEU A 86 -13.83 7.08 14.42
C LEU A 86 -14.47 7.90 15.54
N HIS A 87 -15.37 8.86 15.22
CA HIS A 87 -16.07 9.69 16.19
C HIS A 87 -16.97 8.86 17.14
N GLU A 88 -17.69 7.87 16.62
CA GLU A 88 -18.48 6.93 17.41
C GLU A 88 -17.66 6.18 18.47
N ARG A 89 -16.34 6.05 18.23
CA ARG A 89 -15.36 5.41 19.13
C ARG A 89 -14.55 6.43 19.93
N ASN A 90 -15.01 7.68 20.00
CA ASN A 90 -14.37 8.77 20.72
C ASN A 90 -12.92 9.07 20.27
N VAL A 91 -12.57 8.79 19.00
CA VAL A 91 -11.28 9.17 18.41
C VAL A 91 -11.36 10.63 17.96
N ASP A 92 -10.46 11.46 18.48
CA ASP A 92 -10.32 12.86 18.05
C ASP A 92 -9.64 12.92 16.67
N THR A 93 -10.27 13.58 15.71
CA THR A 93 -9.75 13.75 14.34
C THR A 93 -9.33 15.19 14.03
N SER A 94 -9.25 16.07 15.04
CA SER A 94 -8.89 17.49 14.87
C SER A 94 -7.48 17.70 14.29
N ASN A 95 -6.62 16.69 14.42
CA ASN A 95 -5.25 16.62 13.89
C ASN A 95 -5.17 16.20 12.42
N LEU A 96 -6.27 15.88 11.73
CA LEU A 96 -6.33 15.53 10.32
C LEU A 96 -6.12 16.77 9.44
N ARG A 97 -5.39 16.60 8.32
CA ARG A 97 -5.20 17.57 7.25
C ARG A 97 -5.40 16.88 5.91
N ILE A 98 -6.22 17.45 5.05
CA ILE A 98 -6.57 16.92 3.73
C ILE A 98 -6.09 17.88 2.66
N SER A 99 -5.40 17.35 1.65
CA SER A 99 -4.90 18.18 0.56
C SER A 99 -6.05 18.75 -0.27
N ASN A 100 -6.04 20.07 -0.43
CA ASN A 100 -6.92 20.78 -1.34
C ASN A 100 -6.69 20.37 -2.82
N ARG A 101 -5.53 19.77 -3.16
CA ARG A 101 -5.16 19.29 -4.50
C ARG A 101 -5.45 17.83 -4.74
N ALA A 102 -5.91 17.05 -3.74
CA ALA A 102 -6.28 15.65 -3.93
C ALA A 102 -7.50 15.54 -4.86
N HIS A 103 -7.55 14.49 -5.67
CA HIS A 103 -8.66 14.27 -6.61
C HIS A 103 -9.79 13.48 -5.95
N VAL A 104 -11.01 13.78 -6.39
CA VAL A 104 -12.25 13.23 -5.87
C VAL A 104 -12.68 12.02 -6.70
N ILE A 105 -13.08 10.95 -6.02
CA ILE A 105 -13.79 9.83 -6.61
C ILE A 105 -15.30 10.14 -6.52
N LEU A 106 -15.99 10.05 -7.66
CA LEU A 106 -17.42 10.28 -7.79
C LEU A 106 -18.13 9.02 -8.24
N PRO A 107 -19.47 8.89 -8.13
CA PRO A 107 -20.23 7.70 -8.48
C PRO A 107 -19.95 7.14 -9.86
N TYR A 108 -19.73 7.99 -10.84
CA TYR A 108 -19.40 7.56 -12.19
C TYR A 108 -18.03 6.85 -12.28
N HIS A 109 -17.07 7.16 -11.39
CA HIS A 109 -15.79 6.43 -11.33
C HIS A 109 -15.99 5.01 -10.80
N LEU A 110 -16.83 4.82 -9.77
CA LEU A 110 -17.15 3.50 -9.23
C LEU A 110 -17.85 2.66 -10.31
N LYS A 111 -18.84 3.25 -11.01
CA LYS A 111 -19.58 2.57 -12.07
C LYS A 111 -18.67 2.19 -13.24
N LEU A 112 -17.76 3.08 -13.67
CA LEU A 112 -16.77 2.78 -14.70
C LEU A 112 -15.88 1.59 -14.31
N ASP A 113 -15.33 1.58 -13.09
CA ASP A 113 -14.49 0.49 -12.60
C ASP A 113 -15.21 -0.87 -12.64
N ILE A 114 -16.52 -0.88 -12.34
CA ILE A 114 -17.35 -2.08 -12.38
C ILE A 114 -17.58 -2.54 -13.83
N VAL A 115 -18.07 -1.67 -14.69
CA VAL A 115 -18.46 -2.06 -16.06
C VAL A 115 -17.25 -2.41 -16.92
N GLU A 116 -16.11 -1.72 -16.72
CA GLU A 116 -14.86 -2.04 -17.41
C GLU A 116 -14.33 -3.42 -16.99
N GLU A 117 -14.36 -3.72 -15.70
CA GLU A 117 -13.88 -5.01 -15.19
C GLU A 117 -14.80 -6.16 -15.64
N GLU A 118 -16.11 -5.96 -15.65
CA GLU A 118 -17.07 -6.95 -16.16
C GLU A 118 -16.88 -7.24 -17.64
N ARG A 119 -16.61 -6.20 -18.45
CA ARG A 119 -16.39 -6.32 -19.89
C ARG A 119 -15.11 -7.05 -20.25
N LYS A 120 -14.08 -6.99 -19.43
CA LYS A 120 -12.81 -7.72 -19.65
C LYS A 120 -12.97 -9.24 -19.56
N GLY A 121 -14.04 -9.76 -18.97
CA GLY A 121 -14.34 -11.19 -18.91
C GLY A 121 -13.18 -11.99 -18.31
N ALA A 122 -12.55 -12.86 -19.11
CA ALA A 122 -11.41 -13.67 -18.69
C ALA A 122 -10.11 -12.85 -18.49
N ASN A 123 -10.03 -11.62 -19.01
CA ASN A 123 -8.88 -10.74 -18.91
C ASN A 123 -9.02 -9.72 -17.76
N LYS A 124 -9.78 -10.04 -16.73
CA LYS A 124 -9.94 -9.21 -15.54
C LYS A 124 -8.60 -8.92 -14.87
N ILE A 125 -8.45 -7.69 -14.38
CA ILE A 125 -7.28 -7.29 -13.58
C ILE A 125 -7.48 -7.69 -12.11
N GLY A 126 -8.74 -7.81 -11.68
CA GLY A 126 -9.10 -8.08 -10.28
C GLY A 126 -9.16 -6.79 -9.47
N THR A 127 -9.78 -5.72 -10.02
CA THR A 127 -9.89 -4.43 -9.34
C THR A 127 -10.72 -4.51 -8.06
N THR A 128 -10.55 -3.53 -7.18
CA THR A 128 -11.34 -3.42 -5.94
C THR A 128 -12.73 -2.83 -6.15
N LYS A 129 -13.06 -2.40 -7.37
CA LYS A 129 -14.32 -1.72 -7.74
C LYS A 129 -14.59 -0.46 -6.91
N LYS A 130 -13.53 0.26 -6.54
CA LYS A 130 -13.57 1.50 -5.75
C LYS A 130 -13.34 2.77 -6.57
N GLY A 131 -13.35 2.67 -7.91
CA GLY A 131 -13.19 3.80 -8.81
C GLY A 131 -11.78 4.42 -8.84
N ILE A 132 -10.78 3.73 -8.29
CA ILE A 132 -9.40 4.25 -8.16
C ILE A 132 -8.79 4.50 -9.55
N GLY A 133 -8.81 3.48 -10.42
CA GLY A 133 -8.30 3.59 -11.79
C GLY A 133 -8.93 4.72 -12.59
N PRO A 134 -10.26 4.75 -12.71
CA PRO A 134 -10.98 5.84 -13.40
C PRO A 134 -10.69 7.23 -12.85
N ALA A 135 -10.54 7.41 -11.53
CA ALA A 135 -10.18 8.70 -10.94
C ALA A 135 -8.75 9.15 -11.30
N TYR A 136 -7.78 8.24 -11.31
CA TYR A 136 -6.43 8.54 -11.80
C TYR A 136 -6.39 8.80 -13.32
N MET A 137 -7.24 8.12 -14.10
CA MET A 137 -7.39 8.42 -15.53
C MET A 137 -7.90 9.85 -15.75
N ASP A 138 -8.93 10.28 -15.05
CA ASP A 138 -9.46 11.64 -15.13
C ASP A 138 -8.42 12.69 -14.67
N LYS A 139 -7.63 12.39 -13.64
CA LYS A 139 -6.49 13.22 -13.24
C LYS A 139 -5.48 13.38 -14.37
N ALA A 140 -5.06 12.28 -15.02
CA ALA A 140 -4.11 12.31 -16.13
C ALA A 140 -4.69 12.99 -17.37
N ALA A 141 -5.97 12.81 -17.65
CA ALA A 141 -6.73 13.49 -18.72
C ALA A 141 -6.97 14.98 -18.43
N ARG A 142 -6.69 15.46 -17.22
CA ARG A 142 -6.87 16.84 -16.77
C ARG A 142 -8.34 17.30 -16.73
N ILE A 143 -9.24 16.36 -16.48
CA ILE A 143 -10.68 16.60 -16.28
C ILE A 143 -11.11 16.27 -14.82
N GLY A 144 -10.20 15.75 -14.02
CA GLY A 144 -10.47 15.39 -12.63
C GLY A 144 -10.90 16.58 -11.77
N ILE A 145 -11.78 16.31 -10.82
CA ILE A 145 -12.27 17.26 -9.83
C ILE A 145 -11.42 17.12 -8.58
N ARG A 146 -10.92 18.24 -8.05
CA ARG A 146 -10.12 18.29 -6.81
C ARG A 146 -10.99 18.59 -5.59
N ILE A 147 -10.44 18.33 -4.40
CA ILE A 147 -11.10 18.71 -3.15
C ILE A 147 -11.40 20.24 -3.12
N ALA A 148 -10.46 21.09 -3.57
CA ALA A 148 -10.71 22.53 -3.66
C ALA A 148 -11.91 22.88 -4.54
N ASP A 149 -12.10 22.18 -5.66
CA ASP A 149 -13.24 22.38 -6.55
C ASP A 149 -14.55 21.92 -5.92
N LEU A 150 -14.51 20.81 -5.16
CA LEU A 150 -15.68 20.27 -4.45
C LEU A 150 -16.23 21.22 -3.38
N LEU A 151 -15.37 22.07 -2.81
CA LEU A 151 -15.76 23.05 -1.77
C LEU A 151 -16.43 24.30 -2.34
N ASP A 152 -16.31 24.55 -3.62
CA ASP A 152 -16.95 25.65 -4.34
C ASP A 152 -18.09 25.08 -5.20
N LYS A 153 -19.34 25.38 -4.80
CA LYS A 153 -20.51 24.78 -5.43
C LYS A 153 -20.62 25.10 -6.93
N GLU A 154 -20.31 26.33 -7.33
CA GLU A 154 -20.40 26.76 -8.72
C GLU A 154 -19.35 26.06 -9.58
N VAL A 155 -18.11 26.00 -9.07
CA VAL A 155 -17.00 25.30 -9.76
C VAL A 155 -17.26 23.80 -9.82
N PHE A 156 -17.79 23.21 -8.75
CA PHE A 156 -18.11 21.79 -8.71
C PHE A 156 -19.23 21.45 -9.71
N GLU A 157 -20.29 22.25 -9.73
CA GLU A 157 -21.42 22.06 -10.66
C GLU A 157 -20.96 22.13 -12.13
N GLU A 158 -20.20 23.18 -12.51
CA GLU A 158 -19.68 23.33 -13.87
C GLU A 158 -18.85 22.12 -14.31
N LYS A 159 -17.89 21.71 -13.47
CA LYS A 159 -17.02 20.57 -13.79
C LYS A 159 -17.77 19.25 -13.81
N LEU A 160 -18.72 19.04 -12.90
CA LEU A 160 -19.55 17.84 -12.85
C LEU A 160 -20.39 17.71 -14.11
N GLU A 161 -21.09 18.78 -14.53
CA GLU A 161 -21.93 18.79 -15.72
C GLU A 161 -21.13 18.45 -16.98
N ARG A 162 -19.97 19.07 -17.16
CA ARG A 162 -19.07 18.77 -18.27
C ARG A 162 -18.62 17.31 -18.25
N ASN A 163 -18.21 16.79 -17.11
CA ASN A 163 -17.74 15.41 -17.01
C ASN A 163 -18.87 14.40 -17.22
N LEU A 164 -20.07 14.67 -16.69
CA LEU A 164 -21.23 13.81 -16.88
C LEU A 164 -21.66 13.72 -18.35
N ALA A 165 -21.57 14.81 -19.11
CA ALA A 165 -21.90 14.78 -20.53
C ALA A 165 -21.05 13.75 -21.31
N GLU A 166 -19.74 13.65 -21.00
CA GLU A 166 -18.84 12.67 -21.61
C GLU A 166 -19.06 11.25 -21.04
N LYS A 167 -19.12 11.13 -19.71
CA LYS A 167 -19.27 9.83 -19.02
C LYS A 167 -20.60 9.16 -19.36
N ASN A 168 -21.69 9.90 -19.37
CA ASN A 168 -23.01 9.36 -19.73
C ASN A 168 -23.03 8.88 -21.18
N ARG A 169 -22.39 9.62 -22.10
CA ARG A 169 -22.23 9.16 -23.47
C ARG A 169 -21.48 7.82 -23.56
N MET A 170 -20.44 7.62 -22.71
CA MET A 170 -19.73 6.35 -22.63
C MET A 170 -20.65 5.24 -22.05
N PHE A 171 -21.36 5.52 -20.96
CA PHE A 171 -22.27 4.58 -20.34
C PHE A 171 -23.35 4.11 -21.31
N GLU A 172 -24.05 5.03 -21.93
CA GLU A 172 -25.18 4.74 -22.82
C GLU A 172 -24.75 4.10 -24.15
N LYS A 173 -23.71 4.64 -24.81
CA LYS A 173 -23.35 4.24 -26.17
C LYS A 173 -22.32 3.13 -26.26
N TYR A 174 -21.46 2.99 -25.25
CA TYR A 174 -20.39 2.01 -25.30
C TYR A 174 -20.58 0.85 -24.31
N TYR A 175 -21.07 1.16 -23.10
CA TYR A 175 -21.33 0.14 -22.09
C TYR A 175 -22.78 -0.33 -22.07
N GLU A 176 -23.70 0.36 -22.72
CA GLU A 176 -25.15 0.05 -22.79
C GLU A 176 -25.78 -0.01 -21.39
N VAL A 177 -25.36 0.90 -20.50
CA VAL A 177 -25.89 1.05 -19.15
C VAL A 177 -26.37 2.48 -18.92
N GLU A 178 -27.26 2.68 -17.97
CA GLU A 178 -27.77 4.00 -17.58
C GLU A 178 -26.64 4.89 -17.06
N GLY A 179 -26.71 6.19 -17.32
CA GLY A 179 -25.80 7.20 -16.81
C GLY A 179 -26.18 7.71 -15.42
N PHE A 180 -25.82 8.95 -15.13
CA PHE A 180 -26.18 9.69 -13.92
C PHE A 180 -26.76 11.05 -14.30
N THR A 181 -27.70 11.54 -13.50
CA THR A 181 -28.11 12.95 -13.54
C THR A 181 -27.17 13.79 -12.67
N LYS A 182 -27.11 15.09 -12.95
CA LYS A 182 -26.33 16.02 -12.13
C LYS A 182 -26.87 16.07 -10.69
N GLU A 183 -28.19 16.07 -10.57
CA GLU A 183 -28.91 16.16 -9.30
C GLU A 183 -28.61 15.01 -8.34
N GLU A 184 -28.39 13.79 -8.89
CA GLU A 184 -28.03 12.60 -8.09
C GLU A 184 -26.68 12.71 -7.41
N ILE A 185 -25.78 13.60 -7.88
CA ILE A 185 -24.40 13.71 -7.38
C ILE A 185 -24.17 15.05 -6.69
N LEU A 186 -24.67 16.14 -7.26
CA LEU A 186 -24.28 17.50 -6.89
C LEU A 186 -24.49 17.79 -5.39
N GLU A 187 -25.71 17.67 -4.92
CA GLU A 187 -26.05 18.06 -3.54
C GLU A 187 -25.40 17.13 -2.51
N GLU A 188 -25.47 15.81 -2.73
CA GLU A 188 -24.91 14.82 -1.81
C GLU A 188 -23.38 15.00 -1.66
N TYR A 189 -22.67 15.12 -2.80
CA TYR A 189 -21.20 15.21 -2.76
C TYR A 189 -20.71 16.59 -2.32
N PHE A 190 -21.44 17.65 -2.63
CA PHE A 190 -21.15 18.98 -2.09
C PHE A 190 -21.30 18.97 -0.56
N GLU A 191 -22.34 18.33 -0.01
CA GLU A 191 -22.52 18.20 1.44
C GLU A 191 -21.36 17.41 2.08
N TYR A 192 -20.92 16.30 1.48
CA TYR A 192 -19.72 15.60 1.96
C TYR A 192 -18.49 16.51 1.93
N GLY A 193 -18.34 17.33 0.89
CA GLY A 193 -17.29 18.35 0.81
C GLY A 193 -17.33 19.31 2.01
N GLN A 194 -18.51 19.85 2.33
CA GLN A 194 -18.67 20.76 3.46
C GLN A 194 -18.34 20.11 4.81
N GLN A 195 -18.69 18.84 5.01
CA GLN A 195 -18.37 18.10 6.23
C GLN A 195 -16.86 17.95 6.46
N VAL A 196 -16.05 17.87 5.39
CA VAL A 196 -14.60 17.72 5.47
C VAL A 196 -13.85 19.05 5.32
N ALA A 197 -14.52 20.15 4.97
CA ALA A 197 -13.93 21.46 4.68
C ALA A 197 -12.96 21.96 5.75
N LYS A 198 -13.30 21.74 7.03
CA LYS A 198 -12.48 22.15 8.18
C LYS A 198 -11.09 21.50 8.25
N TYR A 199 -10.89 20.39 7.54
CA TYR A 199 -9.60 19.68 7.47
C TYR A 199 -8.76 20.07 6.25
N VAL A 200 -9.37 20.79 5.28
CA VAL A 200 -8.75 21.03 3.97
C VAL A 200 -7.73 22.16 4.05
N VAL A 201 -6.51 21.86 3.62
CA VAL A 201 -5.37 22.80 3.63
C VAL A 201 -4.44 22.54 2.42
N ASP A 202 -3.46 23.41 2.22
CA ASP A 202 -2.31 23.09 1.37
C ASP A 202 -1.33 22.17 2.14
N THR A 203 -1.47 20.87 1.93
CA THR A 203 -0.65 19.88 2.65
C THR A 203 0.82 19.91 2.27
N SER A 204 1.18 20.44 1.10
CA SER A 204 2.59 20.58 0.72
C SER A 204 3.30 21.61 1.59
N VAL A 205 2.62 22.69 1.97
CA VAL A 205 3.13 23.66 2.95
C VAL A 205 3.30 23.00 4.31
N VAL A 206 2.26 22.35 4.82
CA VAL A 206 2.28 21.68 6.15
C VAL A 206 3.45 20.68 6.26
N LEU A 207 3.69 19.87 5.21
CA LEU A 207 4.73 18.86 5.23
C LEU A 207 6.13 19.45 5.07
N ASN A 208 6.31 20.47 4.21
CA ASN A 208 7.61 21.12 4.04
C ASN A 208 8.00 21.93 5.28
N ASP A 209 7.08 22.67 5.88
CA ASP A 209 7.33 23.40 7.13
C ASP A 209 7.73 22.44 8.26
N ALA A 210 7.01 21.32 8.42
CA ALA A 210 7.36 20.31 9.40
C ALA A 210 8.79 19.74 9.20
N LEU A 211 9.17 19.48 7.94
CA LEU A 211 10.51 18.99 7.62
C LEU A 211 11.59 20.05 7.85
N ASP A 212 11.33 21.32 7.52
CA ASP A 212 12.23 22.43 7.70
C ASP A 212 12.43 22.78 9.19
N GLU A 213 11.40 22.54 10.01
CA GLU A 213 11.46 22.60 11.48
C GLU A 213 12.19 21.39 12.11
N GLY A 214 12.60 20.41 11.32
CA GLY A 214 13.28 19.19 11.79
C GLY A 214 12.34 18.16 12.42
N ARG A 215 11.01 18.30 12.26
CA ARG A 215 10.02 17.35 12.77
C ARG A 215 10.11 16.01 12.04
N ARG A 216 9.82 14.93 12.76
CA ARG A 216 9.86 13.57 12.22
C ARG A 216 8.59 13.26 11.41
N VAL A 217 8.76 13.11 10.10
CA VAL A 217 7.68 12.83 9.16
C VAL A 217 7.73 11.38 8.68
N LEU A 218 6.64 10.65 8.85
CA LEU A 218 6.46 9.29 8.34
C LEU A 218 5.54 9.33 7.13
N PHE A 219 6.02 8.86 5.99
CA PHE A 219 5.21 8.67 4.78
C PHE A 219 4.75 7.22 4.70
N GLU A 220 3.44 7.03 4.80
CA GLU A 220 2.77 5.75 4.78
C GLU A 220 2.38 5.37 3.35
N GLY A 221 3.10 4.39 2.78
CA GLY A 221 2.77 3.80 1.48
C GLY A 221 1.66 2.75 1.58
N ALA A 222 0.85 2.67 0.55
CA ALA A 222 -0.13 1.62 0.35
C ALA A 222 0.32 0.67 -0.77
N GLN A 223 -0.31 -0.50 -0.90
CA GLN A 223 0.02 -1.56 -1.85
C GLN A 223 1.47 -2.05 -1.71
N GLY A 224 2.13 -2.40 -2.80
CA GLY A 224 3.53 -2.83 -2.85
C GLY A 224 4.20 -2.40 -4.14
N VAL A 225 5.54 -2.39 -4.17
CA VAL A 225 6.33 -1.95 -5.32
C VAL A 225 5.99 -2.74 -6.59
N MET A 226 5.69 -4.03 -6.47
CA MET A 226 5.32 -4.86 -7.62
C MET A 226 3.93 -4.54 -8.19
N LEU A 227 3.16 -3.69 -7.51
CA LEU A 227 1.89 -3.13 -7.98
C LEU A 227 2.03 -1.68 -8.50
N ASP A 228 3.23 -1.13 -8.59
CA ASP A 228 3.48 0.20 -9.14
C ASP A 228 3.14 0.24 -10.63
N ILE A 229 2.49 1.32 -11.08
CA ILE A 229 2.02 1.44 -12.47
C ILE A 229 3.17 1.44 -13.49
N ASP A 230 4.34 1.96 -13.10
CA ASP A 230 5.50 2.07 -13.98
C ASP A 230 6.51 0.94 -13.77
N GLN A 231 6.71 0.51 -12.52
CA GLN A 231 7.79 -0.41 -12.14
C GLN A 231 7.29 -1.81 -11.75
N GLY A 232 5.98 -2.00 -11.65
CA GLY A 232 5.35 -3.25 -11.25
C GLY A 232 5.08 -4.22 -12.40
N THR A 233 4.27 -5.24 -12.10
CA THR A 233 3.86 -6.31 -13.04
C THR A 233 2.70 -5.86 -13.94
N TYR A 234 2.88 -4.79 -14.70
CA TYR A 234 1.86 -4.26 -15.62
C TYR A 234 1.36 -5.33 -16.61
N PRO A 235 0.03 -5.49 -16.83
CA PRO A 235 -1.06 -4.63 -16.37
C PRO A 235 -1.66 -4.99 -15.00
N PHE A 236 -1.15 -6.00 -14.30
CA PHE A 236 -1.63 -6.43 -12.98
C PHE A 236 -1.03 -5.55 -11.87
N VAL A 237 -1.42 -4.27 -11.88
CA VAL A 237 -0.89 -3.20 -11.02
C VAL A 237 -2.02 -2.29 -10.52
N THR A 238 -1.72 -1.42 -9.55
CA THR A 238 -2.58 -0.28 -9.20
C THR A 238 -2.34 0.89 -10.16
N SER A 239 -3.24 1.85 -10.19
CA SER A 239 -3.11 3.06 -11.03
C SER A 239 -2.31 4.19 -10.36
N SER A 240 -1.51 3.87 -9.35
CA SER A 240 -0.69 4.82 -8.59
C SER A 240 0.75 4.34 -8.46
N ASN A 241 1.61 5.16 -7.85
CA ASN A 241 3.02 4.84 -7.62
C ASN A 241 3.30 4.53 -6.15
N PRO A 242 3.22 3.24 -5.73
CA PRO A 242 3.63 2.77 -4.40
C PRO A 242 5.13 2.89 -4.09
N ILE A 243 5.99 3.06 -5.09
CA ILE A 243 7.43 3.27 -4.90
C ILE A 243 7.70 4.55 -4.10
N ALA A 244 8.87 4.64 -3.45
CA ALA A 244 9.22 5.82 -2.65
C ALA A 244 9.27 7.12 -3.47
N GLY A 245 9.57 7.05 -4.77
CA GLY A 245 9.47 8.20 -5.68
C GLY A 245 8.08 8.81 -5.76
N GLY A 246 7.03 8.03 -5.50
CA GLY A 246 5.65 8.50 -5.43
C GLY A 246 5.39 9.50 -4.31
N VAL A 247 6.20 9.50 -3.25
CA VAL A 247 6.10 10.46 -2.13
C VAL A 247 6.27 11.89 -2.63
N THR A 248 7.27 12.16 -3.45
CA THR A 248 7.58 13.52 -3.91
C THR A 248 6.43 14.12 -4.72
N ILE A 249 5.82 13.32 -5.59
CA ILE A 249 4.67 13.74 -6.40
C ILE A 249 3.39 13.82 -5.55
N GLY A 250 3.19 12.83 -4.69
CA GLY A 250 1.94 12.67 -3.94
C GLY A 250 1.84 13.47 -2.65
N SER A 251 2.93 14.09 -2.19
CA SER A 251 2.94 14.93 -1.00
C SER A 251 3.41 16.37 -1.25
N GLY A 252 4.04 16.63 -2.42
CA GLY A 252 4.63 17.92 -2.74
C GLY A 252 5.93 18.21 -1.97
N VAL A 253 6.60 17.15 -1.46
CA VAL A 253 7.89 17.24 -0.78
C VAL A 253 9.01 16.96 -1.77
N GLY A 254 10.06 17.79 -1.77
CA GLY A 254 11.19 17.63 -2.67
C GLY A 254 11.99 16.33 -2.39
N PRO A 255 12.56 15.66 -3.42
CA PRO A 255 13.22 14.36 -3.24
C PRO A 255 14.42 14.41 -2.30
N SER A 256 15.12 15.54 -2.20
CA SER A 256 16.26 15.74 -1.28
C SER A 256 15.88 15.77 0.20
N LYS A 257 14.58 15.88 0.51
CA LYS A 257 14.06 15.84 1.88
C LYS A 257 13.68 14.43 2.34
N ILE A 258 13.86 13.40 1.50
CA ILE A 258 13.64 11.99 1.86
C ILE A 258 14.94 11.39 2.37
N ASN A 259 14.96 10.93 3.62
CA ASN A 259 16.18 10.47 4.28
C ASN A 259 16.27 8.94 4.35
N HIS A 260 15.21 8.26 4.78
CA HIS A 260 15.16 6.80 4.92
C HIS A 260 13.97 6.22 4.18
N VAL A 261 14.18 5.06 3.57
CA VAL A 261 13.13 4.25 2.94
C VAL A 261 13.15 2.87 3.57
N VAL A 262 12.12 2.56 4.35
CA VAL A 262 11.91 1.25 4.97
C VAL A 262 11.13 0.37 4.01
N GLY A 263 11.78 -0.65 3.48
CA GLY A 263 11.14 -1.70 2.68
C GLY A 263 10.58 -2.78 3.60
N VAL A 264 9.26 -2.93 3.61
CA VAL A 264 8.58 -3.99 4.36
C VAL A 264 8.40 -5.21 3.48
N SER A 265 8.91 -6.35 3.95
CA SER A 265 8.84 -7.64 3.27
C SER A 265 8.29 -8.71 4.21
N LYS A 266 7.58 -9.70 3.69
CA LYS A 266 7.36 -10.95 4.42
C LYS A 266 8.55 -11.89 4.26
N ALA A 267 8.73 -12.79 5.19
CA ALA A 267 9.72 -13.88 5.10
C ALA A 267 9.40 -14.91 4.00
N TYR A 268 8.27 -14.77 3.33
CA TYR A 268 7.81 -15.48 2.14
C TYR A 268 7.11 -14.48 1.21
N THR A 269 6.53 -14.91 0.10
CA THR A 269 5.85 -14.00 -0.81
C THR A 269 4.37 -14.32 -0.89
N THR A 270 3.52 -13.28 -0.94
CA THR A 270 2.09 -13.44 -1.20
C THR A 270 1.66 -12.53 -2.34
N ARG A 271 0.65 -12.98 -3.11
CA ARG A 271 0.04 -12.19 -4.17
C ARG A 271 -1.47 -12.37 -4.18
N VAL A 272 -2.18 -11.26 -4.34
CA VAL A 272 -3.61 -11.24 -4.64
C VAL A 272 -3.78 -10.95 -6.13
N GLY A 273 -4.77 -11.61 -6.76
CA GLY A 273 -5.07 -11.41 -8.18
C GLY A 273 -4.17 -12.21 -9.14
N ASP A 274 -4.34 -11.89 -10.40
CA ASP A 274 -3.73 -12.65 -11.50
C ASP A 274 -2.30 -12.17 -11.82
N GLY A 275 -1.69 -12.82 -12.81
CA GLY A 275 -0.35 -12.53 -13.29
C GLY A 275 0.71 -13.53 -12.81
N PRO A 276 1.89 -13.52 -13.44
CA PRO A 276 2.97 -14.45 -13.14
C PRO A 276 3.51 -14.31 -11.71
N PHE A 277 3.81 -15.46 -11.10
CA PHE A 277 4.37 -15.54 -9.75
C PHE A 277 5.40 -16.67 -9.72
N PRO A 278 6.67 -16.43 -10.08
CA PRO A 278 7.67 -17.48 -10.30
C PRO A 278 7.91 -18.41 -9.12
N THR A 279 7.81 -17.89 -7.89
CA THR A 279 8.05 -18.65 -6.66
C THR A 279 6.80 -19.27 -6.05
N GLU A 280 5.64 -19.23 -6.75
CA GLU A 280 4.37 -19.74 -6.24
C GLU A 280 4.43 -21.22 -5.88
N LEU A 281 3.82 -21.56 -4.75
CA LEU A 281 3.71 -22.92 -4.22
C LEU A 281 2.31 -23.48 -4.45
N HIS A 282 2.26 -24.71 -4.98
CA HIS A 282 1.03 -25.45 -5.22
C HIS A 282 1.02 -26.79 -4.45
N ASP A 283 1.81 -26.87 -3.38
CA ASP A 283 2.03 -28.06 -2.56
C ASP A 283 1.57 -27.83 -1.11
N GLU A 284 1.75 -28.86 -0.29
CA GLU A 284 1.40 -28.86 1.13
C GLU A 284 2.11 -27.77 1.94
N ILE A 285 3.31 -27.34 1.49
CA ILE A 285 4.07 -26.26 2.14
C ILE A 285 3.35 -24.92 1.88
N GLY A 286 2.90 -24.69 0.63
CA GLY A 286 2.11 -23.51 0.30
C GLY A 286 0.82 -23.42 1.09
N ASP A 287 0.13 -24.55 1.28
CA ASP A 287 -1.09 -24.62 2.08
C ASP A 287 -0.79 -24.36 3.56
N LEU A 288 0.28 -24.95 4.12
CA LEU A 288 0.72 -24.70 5.49
C LEU A 288 1.01 -23.21 5.74
N ILE A 289 1.80 -22.59 4.89
CA ILE A 289 2.12 -21.15 4.99
C ILE A 289 0.83 -20.30 4.93
N ARG A 290 -0.11 -20.66 4.06
CA ARG A 290 -1.40 -19.95 3.94
C ARG A 290 -2.22 -20.05 5.21
N GLU A 291 -2.33 -21.24 5.79
CA GLU A 291 -3.12 -21.47 7.02
C GLU A 291 -2.47 -20.82 8.24
N VAL A 292 -1.18 -21.07 8.50
CA VAL A 292 -0.45 -20.50 9.63
C VAL A 292 -0.34 -18.99 9.54
N GLY A 293 -0.06 -18.47 8.34
CA GLY A 293 0.03 -17.05 8.06
C GLY A 293 -1.31 -16.33 7.97
N ASN A 294 -2.45 -17.08 8.04
CA ASN A 294 -3.79 -16.57 7.83
C ASN A 294 -3.89 -15.71 6.55
N GLU A 295 -3.35 -16.27 5.45
CA GLU A 295 -3.21 -15.56 4.17
C GLU A 295 -4.53 -15.57 3.37
N TYR A 296 -5.48 -14.80 3.89
CA TYR A 296 -6.81 -14.58 3.31
C TYR A 296 -7.09 -13.08 3.18
N GLY A 297 -7.81 -12.70 2.14
CA GLY A 297 -8.16 -11.30 1.89
C GLY A 297 -9.06 -10.75 3.00
N THR A 298 -8.68 -9.65 3.61
CA THR A 298 -9.39 -9.03 4.76
C THR A 298 -10.85 -8.67 4.43
N THR A 299 -11.13 -8.30 3.17
CA THR A 299 -12.47 -7.88 2.73
C THR A 299 -13.24 -9.01 2.05
N THR A 300 -12.55 -9.86 1.29
CA THR A 300 -13.20 -10.86 0.43
C THR A 300 -13.10 -12.28 0.97
N GLY A 301 -12.23 -12.54 1.97
CA GLY A 301 -11.93 -13.89 2.46
C GLY A 301 -11.25 -14.80 1.42
N ARG A 302 -10.87 -14.28 0.24
CA ARG A 302 -10.23 -15.10 -0.81
C ARG A 302 -8.84 -15.53 -0.36
N PRO A 303 -8.44 -16.80 -0.59
CA PRO A 303 -7.09 -17.25 -0.30
C PRO A 303 -6.07 -16.47 -1.15
N ARG A 304 -4.99 -16.04 -0.52
CA ARG A 304 -3.85 -15.46 -1.21
C ARG A 304 -3.01 -16.56 -1.83
N ARG A 305 -2.43 -16.28 -2.98
CA ARG A 305 -1.37 -17.09 -3.57
C ARG A 305 -0.11 -16.90 -2.72
N VAL A 306 0.59 -18.00 -2.43
CA VAL A 306 1.75 -18.04 -1.55
C VAL A 306 2.94 -18.61 -2.30
N GLY A 307 4.12 -18.09 -2.04
CA GLY A 307 5.38 -18.56 -2.62
C GLY A 307 6.57 -18.34 -1.70
N TRP A 308 7.71 -18.95 -2.05
CA TRP A 308 8.96 -18.72 -1.35
C TRP A 308 9.41 -17.26 -1.43
N PHE A 309 10.27 -16.85 -0.51
CA PHE A 309 10.89 -15.52 -0.56
C PHE A 309 11.65 -15.33 -1.87
N ASP A 310 11.38 -14.20 -2.53
CA ASP A 310 11.96 -13.86 -3.83
C ASP A 310 12.90 -12.66 -3.71
N SER A 311 14.20 -12.92 -3.67
CA SER A 311 15.19 -11.86 -3.57
C SER A 311 15.34 -11.03 -4.86
N VAL A 312 14.94 -11.60 -6.03
CA VAL A 312 14.94 -10.82 -7.29
C VAL A 312 13.91 -9.70 -7.23
N VAL A 313 12.72 -10.00 -6.71
CA VAL A 313 11.65 -9.02 -6.45
C VAL A 313 12.12 -7.95 -5.46
N VAL A 314 12.72 -8.36 -4.34
CA VAL A 314 13.14 -7.41 -3.30
C VAL A 314 14.32 -6.54 -3.75
N ARG A 315 15.27 -7.10 -4.54
CA ARG A 315 16.33 -6.29 -5.18
C ARG A 315 15.77 -5.29 -6.19
N HIS A 316 14.75 -5.68 -6.96
CA HIS A 316 14.04 -4.75 -7.85
C HIS A 316 13.42 -3.61 -7.04
N ALA A 317 12.66 -3.94 -5.99
CA ALA A 317 12.05 -2.95 -5.10
C ALA A 317 13.09 -2.00 -4.47
N ARG A 318 14.23 -2.54 -4.01
CA ARG A 318 15.35 -1.74 -3.51
C ARG A 318 15.84 -0.74 -4.54
N ARG A 319 16.06 -1.19 -5.78
CA ARG A 319 16.59 -0.36 -6.85
C ARG A 319 15.66 0.80 -7.22
N VAL A 320 14.35 0.52 -7.38
CA VAL A 320 13.39 1.53 -7.86
C VAL A 320 12.86 2.44 -6.76
N SER A 321 12.99 2.03 -5.49
CA SER A 321 12.57 2.83 -4.33
C SER A 321 13.72 3.39 -3.50
N GLY A 322 14.97 3.00 -3.77
CA GLY A 322 16.12 3.45 -2.96
C GLY A 322 16.03 2.97 -1.51
N ILE A 323 15.56 1.73 -1.27
CA ILE A 323 15.36 1.20 0.08
C ILE A 323 16.67 1.14 0.83
N THR A 324 16.70 1.77 2.02
CA THR A 324 17.86 1.86 2.90
C THR A 324 17.80 0.89 4.09
N ASP A 325 16.59 0.44 4.45
CA ASP A 325 16.30 -0.30 5.66
C ASP A 325 15.29 -1.42 5.36
N LEU A 326 15.57 -2.65 5.82
CA LEU A 326 14.66 -3.80 5.66
C LEU A 326 13.87 -4.04 6.94
N SER A 327 12.55 -4.13 6.81
CA SER A 327 11.66 -4.71 7.81
C SER A 327 11.19 -6.08 7.33
N LEU A 328 11.56 -7.15 8.02
CA LEU A 328 11.17 -8.51 7.68
C LEU A 328 10.09 -9.02 8.64
N ASN A 329 8.92 -9.32 8.10
CA ASN A 329 7.73 -9.72 8.85
C ASN A 329 7.39 -11.20 8.67
N SER A 330 6.55 -11.73 9.55
CA SER A 330 5.95 -13.08 9.46
C SER A 330 6.98 -14.21 9.42
N ILE A 331 8.06 -14.06 10.18
CA ILE A 331 9.12 -15.07 10.28
C ILE A 331 8.61 -16.30 11.04
N ASP A 332 7.77 -16.09 12.04
CA ASP A 332 7.08 -17.10 12.84
C ASP A 332 6.29 -18.12 12.00
N VAL A 333 5.74 -17.67 10.86
CA VAL A 333 4.95 -18.51 9.95
C VAL A 333 5.77 -19.66 9.34
N LEU A 334 7.09 -19.51 9.25
CA LEU A 334 8.00 -20.52 8.69
C LEU A 334 8.46 -21.58 9.71
N THR A 335 8.07 -21.44 11.00
CA THR A 335 8.40 -22.42 12.05
C THR A 335 7.83 -23.80 11.71
N GLY A 336 8.61 -24.86 11.90
CA GLY A 336 8.24 -26.25 11.61
C GLY A 336 8.49 -26.70 10.16
N ILE A 337 8.90 -25.80 9.28
CA ILE A 337 9.28 -26.16 7.90
C ILE A 337 10.76 -26.59 7.89
N LYS A 338 11.02 -27.84 7.53
CA LYS A 338 12.37 -28.45 7.62
C LYS A 338 13.38 -27.80 6.67
N THR A 339 12.96 -27.47 5.45
CA THR A 339 13.82 -26.88 4.42
C THR A 339 13.15 -25.63 3.86
N LEU A 340 13.78 -24.48 4.02
CA LEU A 340 13.33 -23.21 3.50
C LEU A 340 14.07 -22.92 2.19
N LYS A 341 13.41 -22.21 1.28
CA LYS A 341 14.01 -21.82 -0.01
C LYS A 341 13.95 -20.30 -0.19
N ILE A 342 15.02 -19.75 -0.73
CA ILE A 342 15.11 -18.35 -1.15
C ILE A 342 15.40 -18.34 -2.65
N CYS A 343 14.56 -17.69 -3.45
CA CYS A 343 14.84 -17.48 -4.86
C CYS A 343 15.94 -16.42 -4.99
N THR A 344 17.06 -16.83 -5.62
CA THR A 344 18.25 -15.98 -5.79
C THR A 344 18.37 -15.38 -7.19
N ALA A 345 17.81 -16.06 -8.19
CA ALA A 345 17.77 -15.67 -9.60
C ALA A 345 16.62 -16.38 -10.31
N TYR A 346 16.39 -16.02 -11.57
CA TYR A 346 15.51 -16.79 -12.45
C TYR A 346 16.33 -17.48 -13.55
N MET A 347 15.86 -18.63 -13.99
CA MET A 347 16.35 -19.29 -15.20
C MET A 347 15.35 -19.03 -16.34
N TYR A 348 15.82 -18.45 -17.44
CA TYR A 348 15.03 -18.21 -18.63
C TYR A 348 15.76 -18.73 -19.86
N ARG A 349 15.21 -19.77 -20.53
CA ARG A 349 15.79 -20.39 -21.72
C ARG A 349 17.27 -20.80 -21.60
N GLY A 350 17.64 -21.29 -20.41
CA GLY A 350 19.01 -21.76 -20.13
C GLY A 350 19.97 -20.64 -19.66
N GLU A 351 19.53 -19.40 -19.57
CA GLU A 351 20.34 -18.30 -19.09
C GLU A 351 19.87 -17.83 -17.71
N VAL A 352 20.83 -17.52 -16.82
CA VAL A 352 20.55 -16.99 -15.49
C VAL A 352 20.22 -15.50 -15.58
N MET A 353 19.10 -15.11 -15.02
CA MET A 353 18.61 -13.74 -14.97
C MET A 353 18.55 -13.25 -13.51
N GLU A 354 19.37 -12.27 -13.17
CA GLU A 354 19.46 -11.69 -11.82
C GLU A 354 18.50 -10.49 -11.60
N HIS A 355 17.95 -9.96 -12.68
CA HIS A 355 17.06 -8.79 -12.65
C HIS A 355 15.63 -9.17 -13.01
N PHE A 356 14.69 -8.48 -12.35
CA PHE A 356 13.27 -8.66 -12.61
C PHE A 356 12.93 -8.22 -14.05
N PRO A 357 12.32 -9.09 -14.89
CA PRO A 357 12.01 -8.76 -16.27
C PRO A 357 10.75 -7.88 -16.39
N ALA A 358 10.77 -6.93 -17.31
CA ALA A 358 9.60 -6.09 -17.59
C ALA A 358 8.50 -6.83 -18.37
N SER A 359 8.86 -7.87 -19.14
CA SER A 359 7.91 -8.65 -19.94
C SER A 359 7.24 -9.73 -19.10
N LEU A 360 5.90 -9.67 -18.99
CA LEU A 360 5.13 -10.72 -18.31
C LEU A 360 5.26 -12.09 -18.98
N LYS A 361 5.43 -12.13 -20.31
CA LYS A 361 5.68 -13.38 -21.03
C LYS A 361 6.98 -14.01 -20.58
N VAL A 362 8.04 -13.22 -20.48
CA VAL A 362 9.35 -13.69 -19.97
C VAL A 362 9.20 -14.12 -18.51
N LEU A 363 8.54 -13.32 -17.67
CA LEU A 363 8.34 -13.65 -16.26
C LEU A 363 7.55 -14.95 -16.06
N ALA A 364 6.56 -15.22 -16.91
CA ALA A 364 5.77 -16.44 -16.86
C ALA A 364 6.54 -17.71 -17.29
N GLU A 365 7.59 -17.54 -18.12
CA GLU A 365 8.48 -18.62 -18.56
C GLU A 365 9.72 -18.77 -17.65
N CYS A 366 9.88 -17.89 -16.64
CA CYS A 366 10.99 -17.95 -15.69
C CYS A 366 10.81 -19.09 -14.68
N GLU A 367 11.86 -19.86 -14.47
CA GLU A 367 11.97 -20.84 -13.40
C GLU A 367 12.82 -20.27 -12.26
N PRO A 368 12.36 -20.32 -10.99
CA PRO A 368 13.14 -19.79 -9.87
C PRO A 368 14.38 -20.67 -9.58
N VAL A 369 15.52 -20.03 -9.39
CA VAL A 369 16.75 -20.65 -8.89
C VAL A 369 16.79 -20.49 -7.39
N TYR A 370 16.78 -21.59 -6.66
CA TYR A 370 16.70 -21.58 -5.21
C TYR A 370 18.02 -21.87 -4.52
N GLU A 371 18.24 -21.16 -3.41
CA GLU A 371 19.14 -21.56 -2.34
C GLU A 371 18.31 -22.21 -1.24
N GLU A 372 18.74 -23.38 -0.74
CA GLU A 372 18.06 -24.10 0.34
C GLU A 372 18.76 -23.86 1.67
N LEU A 373 17.98 -23.64 2.72
CA LEU A 373 18.43 -23.41 4.07
C LEU A 373 17.70 -24.32 5.04
N PRO A 374 18.34 -24.79 6.12
CA PRO A 374 17.65 -25.54 7.17
C PRO A 374 16.66 -24.64 7.90
N GLY A 375 15.46 -25.18 8.20
CA GLY A 375 14.46 -24.52 9.01
C GLY A 375 14.69 -24.69 10.52
N TRP A 376 13.70 -24.31 11.31
CA TRP A 376 13.70 -24.41 12.78
C TRP A 376 12.35 -24.91 13.29
N GLU A 377 12.34 -25.51 14.47
CA GLU A 377 11.15 -26.09 15.11
C GLU A 377 10.71 -25.26 16.34
N GLU A 378 11.62 -24.41 16.87
CA GLU A 378 11.37 -23.66 18.09
C GLU A 378 10.35 -22.52 17.86
N ASP A 379 9.46 -22.33 18.83
CA ASP A 379 8.57 -21.16 18.87
C ASP A 379 9.39 -19.88 19.07
N ILE A 380 9.32 -18.98 18.09
CA ILE A 380 10.03 -17.70 18.11
C ILE A 380 9.13 -16.51 18.45
N THR A 381 7.85 -16.72 18.72
CA THR A 381 6.87 -15.63 18.92
C THR A 381 7.15 -14.75 20.13
N GLY A 382 7.94 -15.23 21.09
CA GLY A 382 8.38 -14.50 22.28
C GLY A 382 9.72 -13.77 22.16
N VAL A 383 10.46 -13.96 21.07
CA VAL A 383 11.82 -13.43 20.87
C VAL A 383 11.83 -11.90 20.80
N LYS A 384 12.82 -11.28 21.47
CA LYS A 384 12.99 -9.81 21.55
C LYS A 384 14.28 -9.29 20.92
N SER A 385 15.21 -10.17 20.57
CA SER A 385 16.47 -9.80 19.94
C SER A 385 16.94 -10.84 18.93
N LEU A 386 17.80 -10.48 17.98
CA LEU A 386 18.39 -11.44 17.03
C LEU A 386 19.18 -12.56 17.72
N GLY A 387 19.79 -12.25 18.88
CA GLY A 387 20.57 -13.20 19.64
C GLY A 387 19.76 -14.32 20.30
N GLU A 388 18.47 -14.11 20.51
CA GLU A 388 17.53 -15.09 21.09
C GLU A 388 16.95 -16.04 20.03
N LEU A 389 17.07 -15.70 18.75
CA LEU A 389 16.58 -16.56 17.67
C LEU A 389 17.38 -17.86 17.59
N PRO A 390 16.72 -18.98 17.24
CA PRO A 390 17.40 -20.21 16.82
C PRO A 390 18.43 -19.92 15.73
N VAL A 391 19.51 -20.65 15.71
CA VAL A 391 20.62 -20.42 14.76
C VAL A 391 20.14 -20.41 13.31
N ASN A 392 19.26 -21.33 12.94
CA ASN A 392 18.73 -21.44 11.59
C ASN A 392 17.80 -20.27 11.24
N ALA A 393 16.93 -19.83 12.17
CA ALA A 393 16.05 -18.67 11.97
C ALA A 393 16.89 -17.40 11.77
N ARG A 394 17.91 -17.18 12.59
CA ARG A 394 18.84 -16.06 12.45
C ARG A 394 19.59 -16.13 11.11
N HIS A 395 20.11 -17.30 10.74
CA HIS A 395 20.80 -17.49 9.46
C HIS A 395 19.88 -17.18 8.25
N TYR A 396 18.62 -17.62 8.30
CA TYR A 396 17.64 -17.30 7.26
C TYR A 396 17.44 -15.79 7.11
N ILE A 397 17.22 -15.08 8.20
CA ILE A 397 17.01 -13.62 8.20
C ILE A 397 18.24 -12.87 7.68
N GLU A 398 19.42 -13.26 8.14
CA GLU A 398 20.69 -12.68 7.69
C GLU A 398 20.90 -12.93 6.19
N ARG A 399 20.54 -14.13 5.71
CA ARG A 399 20.66 -14.46 4.30
C ARG A 399 19.69 -13.69 3.42
N VAL A 400 18.44 -13.50 3.88
CA VAL A 400 17.46 -12.62 3.22
C VAL A 400 18.01 -11.21 3.09
N SER A 401 18.58 -10.64 4.14
CA SER A 401 19.21 -9.31 4.14
C SER A 401 20.38 -9.23 3.14
N GLN A 402 21.27 -10.22 3.15
CA GLN A 402 22.42 -10.29 2.22
C GLN A 402 21.97 -10.36 0.76
N LEU A 403 21.04 -11.28 0.42
CA LEU A 403 20.57 -11.49 -0.94
C LEU A 403 19.76 -10.30 -1.47
N SER A 404 19.05 -9.60 -0.60
CA SER A 404 18.32 -8.38 -0.94
C SER A 404 19.25 -7.16 -1.05
N GLY A 405 20.43 -7.23 -0.45
CA GLY A 405 21.40 -6.13 -0.35
C GLY A 405 20.89 -4.96 0.51
N ILE A 406 19.97 -5.21 1.44
CA ILE A 406 19.37 -4.21 2.31
C ILE A 406 19.66 -4.60 3.76
N PRO A 407 20.26 -3.70 4.58
CA PRO A 407 20.50 -4.00 5.98
C PRO A 407 19.19 -4.20 6.74
N LEU A 408 19.12 -5.28 7.53
CA LEU A 408 18.00 -5.55 8.40
C LEU A 408 17.94 -4.51 9.53
N THR A 409 16.79 -3.89 9.68
CA THR A 409 16.56 -2.82 10.67
C THR A 409 15.43 -3.18 11.62
N ILE A 410 14.41 -3.88 11.13
CA ILE A 410 13.25 -4.34 11.89
C ILE A 410 12.99 -5.79 11.53
N PHE A 411 12.64 -6.62 12.53
CA PHE A 411 12.09 -7.95 12.27
C PHE A 411 10.88 -8.23 13.18
N SER A 412 9.97 -9.06 12.70
CA SER A 412 8.75 -9.38 13.42
C SER A 412 8.49 -10.87 13.44
N VAL A 413 8.17 -11.36 14.64
CA VAL A 413 7.98 -12.78 14.99
C VAL A 413 6.53 -13.09 15.36
N GLY A 414 5.58 -12.31 14.86
CA GLY A 414 4.14 -12.53 15.07
C GLY A 414 3.31 -11.32 14.62
N PRO A 415 1.97 -11.45 14.66
CA PRO A 415 1.05 -10.42 14.17
C PRO A 415 0.93 -9.22 15.11
N ASP A 416 1.25 -9.36 16.40
CA ASP A 416 1.10 -8.30 17.38
C ASP A 416 2.22 -7.26 17.25
N ARG A 417 1.89 -6.01 17.56
CA ARG A 417 2.85 -4.90 17.59
C ARG A 417 4.03 -5.18 18.51
N ASN A 418 3.78 -5.80 19.68
CA ASN A 418 4.81 -6.15 20.66
C ASN A 418 5.76 -7.27 20.20
N GLN A 419 5.45 -7.92 19.08
CA GLN A 419 6.29 -8.93 18.42
C GLN A 419 7.13 -8.31 17.28
N THR A 420 7.23 -6.98 17.25
CA THR A 420 8.09 -6.23 16.34
C THR A 420 9.33 -5.76 17.08
N ASN A 421 10.49 -6.11 16.56
CA ASN A 421 11.79 -5.86 17.18
C ASN A 421 12.61 -4.90 16.33
N LEU A 422 13.05 -3.81 16.93
CA LEU A 422 13.89 -2.78 16.31
C LEU A 422 15.36 -3.08 16.58
N ILE A 423 16.15 -3.26 15.54
CA ILE A 423 17.62 -3.46 15.63
C ILE A 423 18.33 -2.11 15.63
N ARG A 424 17.85 -1.19 14.76
CA ARG A 424 18.43 0.13 14.58
C ARG A 424 17.34 1.17 14.39
N GLY A 425 17.48 2.35 15.01
CA GLY A 425 16.55 3.45 14.82
C GLY A 425 16.53 3.95 13.37
N VAL A 426 15.35 4.25 12.83
CA VAL A 426 15.15 4.82 11.48
C VAL A 426 14.88 6.33 11.52
N PHE A 427 14.47 6.85 12.68
CA PHE A 427 14.47 8.28 12.98
C PHE A 427 15.73 8.57 13.82
N ALA A 428 16.69 9.23 13.24
CA ALA A 428 17.94 9.64 13.92
C ALA A 428 17.89 11.13 14.26
#